data_01c60b5129113d805f331d324694abcb
#
_entry.id   01c60b5129113d805f331d324694abcb
#
_cell.length_a   1.000
_cell.length_b   1.000
_cell.length_c   1.000
_cell.angle_alpha   90.00
_cell.angle_beta   90.00
_cell.angle_gamma   90.00
#
_symmetry.space_group_name_H-M   'P 1'
#
loop_
_entity.id
_entity.type
_entity.pdbx_description
1 polymer ?
#
loop_
_entity_poly.entity_id
_entity_poly.type
_entity_poly.pdbx_seq_one_letter_code
_entity_poly.pdbx_strand_id
1 'polypeptide(L)'
;MRRLILALLSVTVLACAIVPATASAATAGPPPDVSAPLFVDQHWSTVPPGFTIDPTQAIAIAKTAPKLRAIHRAEHPLDINVYVWVKAHYEIYFFYHGKLIADQIVGSHGKLGPTYTGPLMLGFYARGHYGQIFDNPWVLASFTAMFLLPLLLLRTRSWFDRLDIAMLLSFGVSYALFDTTHLQAGVWAFYPTLVYLLVRMLIRGFRAKRATGAIDCRLPTAVLVVGLAALVVARIIITLHPSGVIDVATASVLGAYKILHGQSIYYYSLGHGDTYGPINYLVYVPFEWLWPGSWNYLPAARAATISFDLVTIAGLIVIGTRLRPGRDGRRLGLLLAWLWAACPWSLLDMEKSTNDGLVALLVVLTMLALSKPIRRGVLVGLGAAAKFFPAVLLPLVAVGRGDADQQTIRKVLAGFVIAAGASIAVFLPSGGLKEMWDHTIGFQLTRSDIFSIWALHPALSPIKVALEAFAVILSVLVAFRPRGARTPAQVAALGAAVIIAIQLPALHWFYLYIVWFLPLILIAVLGAEGPAAGAPVESEPAAEIEAGEPAAVLAGTA
;
A
#
# COMPACT_ATOMS: atom_id res chain seq x y z
N MET A 1 -9.71 -20.81 16.74
CA MET A 1 -9.16 -20.31 15.47
C MET A 1 -10.11 -20.52 14.30
N ARG A 2 -10.52 -21.77 13.99
CA ARG A 2 -11.50 -22.05 12.91
C ARG A 2 -12.82 -21.24 13.06
N ARG A 3 -13.35 -21.11 14.29
CA ARG A 3 -14.54 -20.30 14.60
C ARG A 3 -14.31 -18.79 14.42
N LEU A 4 -13.11 -18.27 14.71
CA LEU A 4 -12.78 -16.86 14.52
C LEU A 4 -12.62 -16.51 13.03
N ILE A 5 -11.97 -17.39 12.26
CA ILE A 5 -11.85 -17.25 10.81
C ILE A 5 -13.23 -17.34 10.15
N LEU A 6 -14.07 -18.28 10.58
CA LEU A 6 -15.46 -18.40 10.12
C LEU A 6 -16.29 -17.18 10.54
N ALA A 7 -16.09 -16.64 11.73
CA ALA A 7 -16.75 -15.41 12.16
C ALA A 7 -16.30 -14.19 11.32
N LEU A 8 -15.01 -14.07 11.02
CA LEU A 8 -14.50 -13.01 10.14
C LEU A 8 -15.01 -13.17 8.69
N LEU A 9 -15.04 -14.38 8.17
CA LEU A 9 -15.66 -14.67 6.86
C LEU A 9 -17.18 -14.39 6.88
N SER A 10 -17.86 -14.73 7.98
CA SER A 10 -19.30 -14.41 8.15
C SER A 10 -19.52 -12.91 8.25
N VAL A 11 -18.62 -12.15 8.91
CA VAL A 11 -18.63 -10.68 8.95
C VAL A 11 -18.36 -10.12 7.56
N THR A 12 -17.48 -10.73 6.76
CA THR A 12 -17.27 -10.35 5.35
C THR A 12 -18.54 -10.53 4.54
N VAL A 13 -19.18 -11.69 4.64
CA VAL A 13 -20.46 -11.98 3.97
C VAL A 13 -21.56 -11.04 4.48
N LEU A 14 -21.61 -10.78 5.79
CA LEU A 14 -22.58 -9.87 6.39
C LEU A 14 -22.30 -8.42 6.02
N ALA A 15 -21.03 -7.99 5.98
CA ALA A 15 -20.65 -6.66 5.49
C ALA A 15 -21.00 -6.49 4.01
N CYS A 16 -20.80 -7.52 3.19
CA CYS A 16 -21.28 -7.54 1.82
C CYS A 16 -22.81 -7.46 1.73
N ALA A 17 -23.55 -8.06 2.70
CA ALA A 17 -25.00 -8.01 2.75
C ALA A 17 -25.55 -6.67 3.31
N ILE A 18 -24.74 -5.95 4.13
CA ILE A 18 -25.09 -4.66 4.75
C ILE A 18 -24.69 -3.48 3.85
N VAL A 19 -23.83 -3.68 2.84
CA VAL A 19 -23.64 -2.68 1.78
C VAL A 19 -25.04 -2.38 1.23
N PRO A 20 -25.57 -1.15 1.43
CA PRO A 20 -26.98 -0.93 1.31
C PRO A 20 -27.49 -1.37 -0.05
N ALA A 21 -28.42 -2.29 -0.05
CA ALA A 21 -29.32 -2.58 -1.18
C ALA A 21 -30.13 -1.34 -1.61
N THR A 22 -29.96 -0.22 -0.92
CA THR A 22 -30.41 1.12 -1.27
C THR A 22 -29.64 1.73 -2.45
N ALA A 23 -28.58 1.11 -2.95
CA ALA A 23 -28.29 1.24 -4.36
C ALA A 23 -29.49 0.60 -5.09
N SER A 24 -30.61 1.34 -5.09
CA SER A 24 -31.75 1.07 -5.94
C SER A 24 -31.19 0.52 -7.23
N ALA A 25 -31.82 -0.52 -7.78
CA ALA A 25 -31.59 -0.97 -9.13
C ALA A 25 -31.80 0.22 -10.10
N ALA A 26 -30.90 1.19 -10.01
CA ALA A 26 -30.71 2.18 -11.02
C ALA A 26 -30.36 1.34 -12.24
N THR A 27 -31.30 1.27 -13.17
CA THR A 27 -31.13 0.68 -14.47
C THR A 27 -29.68 0.77 -14.86
N ALA A 28 -29.07 -0.39 -15.06
CA ALA A 28 -27.66 -0.52 -15.44
C ALA A 28 -27.43 0.35 -16.69
N GLY A 29 -27.11 1.60 -16.47
CA GLY A 29 -26.69 2.51 -17.53
C GLY A 29 -25.31 2.08 -17.99
N PRO A 30 -24.88 2.46 -19.19
CA PRO A 30 -23.49 2.29 -19.58
C PRO A 30 -22.63 2.90 -18.47
N PRO A 31 -21.44 2.31 -18.19
CA PRO A 31 -20.53 2.88 -17.22
C PRO A 31 -20.44 4.37 -17.53
N PRO A 32 -20.60 5.25 -16.52
CA PRO A 32 -20.33 6.63 -16.76
C PRO A 32 -18.92 6.67 -17.35
N ASP A 33 -18.70 7.56 -18.29
CA ASP A 33 -17.37 7.87 -18.83
C ASP A 33 -16.53 8.57 -17.74
N VAL A 34 -16.49 7.94 -16.58
CA VAL A 34 -16.03 8.49 -15.29
C VAL A 34 -14.56 8.23 -15.09
N SER A 35 -14.01 7.43 -15.93
CA SER A 35 -12.71 6.86 -15.64
C SER A 35 -11.56 7.81 -15.85
N ALA A 36 -11.76 8.91 -16.52
CA ALA A 36 -10.83 10.04 -16.58
C ALA A 36 -11.38 11.09 -17.51
N PRO A 37 -11.03 12.32 -17.26
CA PRO A 37 -11.23 13.36 -18.24
C PRO A 37 -10.56 12.94 -19.54
N LEU A 38 -11.28 13.10 -20.64
CA LEU A 38 -10.73 12.94 -21.96
C LEU A 38 -9.64 13.99 -22.15
N PHE A 39 -8.38 13.58 -22.25
CA PHE A 39 -7.34 14.50 -22.71
C PHE A 39 -7.64 14.88 -24.15
N VAL A 40 -7.77 16.17 -24.44
CA VAL A 40 -7.99 16.68 -25.78
C VAL A 40 -6.86 17.64 -26.12
N ASP A 41 -6.46 17.61 -27.38
CA ASP A 41 -5.50 18.59 -27.89
C ASP A 41 -6.07 20.00 -27.67
N GLN A 42 -5.25 20.93 -27.21
CA GLN A 42 -5.62 22.33 -26.99
C GLN A 42 -6.13 23.04 -28.26
N HIS A 43 -5.81 22.49 -29.43
CA HIS A 43 -6.26 22.99 -30.74
C HIS A 43 -7.49 22.25 -31.27
N TRP A 44 -8.07 21.34 -30.51
CA TRP A 44 -9.24 20.60 -30.95
C TRP A 44 -10.47 21.49 -30.97
N SER A 45 -11.03 21.71 -32.17
CA SER A 45 -12.17 22.59 -32.40
C SER A 45 -13.53 21.86 -32.42
N THR A 46 -13.54 20.54 -32.15
CA THR A 46 -14.77 19.77 -32.13
C THR A 46 -15.42 19.88 -30.75
N VAL A 47 -16.70 20.27 -30.74
CA VAL A 47 -17.50 20.34 -29.52
C VAL A 47 -17.82 18.93 -29.01
N PRO A 48 -17.44 18.57 -27.76
CA PRO A 48 -17.75 17.26 -27.20
C PRO A 48 -19.28 17.05 -27.02
N PRO A 49 -19.76 15.79 -27.01
CA PRO A 49 -21.18 15.51 -26.76
C PRO A 49 -21.65 16.07 -25.40
N GLY A 50 -22.70 16.86 -25.41
CA GLY A 50 -23.27 17.51 -24.22
C GLY A 50 -22.62 18.86 -23.85
N PHE A 51 -21.74 19.38 -24.70
CA PHE A 51 -21.14 20.71 -24.55
C PHE A 51 -21.69 21.67 -25.59
N THR A 52 -21.58 22.98 -25.34
CA THR A 52 -21.95 24.04 -26.29
C THR A 52 -20.72 24.84 -26.75
N ILE A 53 -19.57 24.57 -26.17
CA ILE A 53 -18.30 25.21 -26.51
C ILE A 53 -17.24 24.13 -26.80
N ASP A 54 -16.25 24.45 -27.63
CA ASP A 54 -15.10 23.59 -27.90
C ASP A 54 -13.95 23.86 -26.91
N PRO A 55 -12.91 23.00 -26.88
CA PRO A 55 -11.76 23.17 -25.98
C PRO A 55 -11.02 24.49 -26.16
N THR A 56 -10.92 25.01 -27.38
CA THR A 56 -10.24 26.29 -27.66
C THR A 56 -11.00 27.46 -27.02
N GLN A 57 -12.33 27.42 -27.14
CA GLN A 57 -13.21 28.40 -26.48
C GLN A 57 -13.13 28.29 -24.96
N ALA A 58 -13.09 27.05 -24.44
CA ALA A 58 -12.94 26.80 -22.99
C ALA A 58 -11.60 27.37 -22.46
N ILE A 59 -10.49 27.19 -23.19
CA ILE A 59 -9.20 27.80 -22.85
C ILE A 59 -9.28 29.32 -22.86
N ALA A 60 -9.93 29.90 -23.88
CA ALA A 60 -10.10 31.36 -23.96
C ALA A 60 -10.88 31.90 -22.73
N ILE A 61 -11.95 31.21 -22.33
CA ILE A 61 -12.74 31.54 -21.14
C ILE A 61 -11.87 31.36 -19.89
N ALA A 62 -11.14 30.25 -19.74
CA ALA A 62 -10.27 30.00 -18.60
C ALA A 62 -9.26 31.13 -18.38
N LYS A 63 -8.62 31.62 -19.45
CA LYS A 63 -7.69 32.74 -19.40
C LYS A 63 -8.31 34.06 -18.90
N THR A 64 -9.62 34.17 -18.87
CA THR A 64 -10.30 35.36 -18.31
C THR A 64 -10.35 35.35 -16.78
N ALA A 65 -10.10 34.20 -16.13
CA ALA A 65 -10.14 34.11 -14.69
C ALA A 65 -9.12 35.08 -14.03
N PRO A 66 -9.52 35.84 -13.00
CA PRO A 66 -8.65 36.88 -12.41
C PRO A 66 -7.31 36.34 -11.91
N LYS A 67 -7.31 35.17 -11.27
CA LYS A 67 -6.10 34.51 -10.77
C LYS A 67 -5.17 34.09 -11.91
N LEU A 68 -5.72 33.55 -13.00
CA LEU A 68 -4.95 33.14 -14.18
C LEU A 68 -4.39 34.33 -14.94
N ARG A 69 -5.09 35.46 -15.00
CA ARG A 69 -4.54 36.69 -15.62
C ARG A 69 -3.28 37.17 -14.90
N ALA A 70 -3.23 37.05 -13.56
CA ALA A 70 -2.05 37.40 -12.78
C ALA A 70 -0.87 36.47 -13.08
N ILE A 71 -1.10 35.16 -13.12
CA ILE A 71 -0.10 34.14 -13.45
C ILE A 71 0.39 34.35 -14.89
N HIS A 72 -0.52 34.53 -15.84
CA HIS A 72 -0.19 34.69 -17.25
C HIS A 72 0.65 35.96 -17.54
N ARG A 73 0.60 36.98 -16.68
CA ARG A 73 1.48 38.16 -16.77
C ARG A 73 2.87 37.89 -16.22
N ALA A 74 3.01 36.99 -15.28
CA ALA A 74 4.26 36.73 -14.58
C ALA A 74 5.07 35.58 -15.22
N GLU A 75 4.40 34.61 -15.83
CA GLU A 75 4.97 33.35 -16.27
C GLU A 75 4.56 33.04 -17.72
N HIS A 76 5.49 33.08 -18.67
CA HIS A 76 5.29 32.80 -20.11
C HIS A 76 6.49 32.08 -20.72
N PRO A 77 6.30 31.14 -21.69
CA PRO A 77 5.03 30.58 -22.15
C PRO A 77 4.45 29.55 -21.17
N LEU A 78 3.13 29.35 -21.20
CA LEU A 78 2.43 28.30 -20.45
C LEU A 78 2.05 27.16 -21.40
N ASP A 79 2.40 25.93 -21.02
CA ASP A 79 1.85 24.73 -21.65
C ASP A 79 0.45 24.46 -21.08
N ILE A 80 -0.50 24.06 -21.92
CA ILE A 80 -1.90 23.90 -21.54
C ILE A 80 -2.34 22.48 -21.87
N ASN A 81 -2.87 21.78 -20.89
CA ASN A 81 -3.55 20.51 -21.08
C ASN A 81 -5.04 20.68 -20.80
N VAL A 82 -5.87 20.17 -21.68
CA VAL A 82 -7.33 20.23 -21.53
C VAL A 82 -7.86 18.84 -21.32
N TYR A 83 -8.70 18.72 -20.32
CA TYR A 83 -9.42 17.49 -19.98
C TYR A 83 -10.92 17.74 -20.07
N VAL A 84 -11.64 16.83 -20.70
CA VAL A 84 -13.09 16.88 -20.84
C VAL A 84 -13.71 15.88 -19.89
N TRP A 85 -14.42 16.36 -18.89
CA TRP A 85 -15.31 15.53 -18.07
C TRP A 85 -16.66 15.44 -18.77
N VAL A 86 -16.92 14.32 -19.44
CA VAL A 86 -18.11 14.14 -20.29
C VAL A 86 -19.38 14.52 -19.53
N LYS A 87 -20.21 15.37 -20.16
CA LYS A 87 -21.46 15.92 -19.62
C LYS A 87 -21.32 16.83 -18.38
N ALA A 88 -20.12 17.26 -18.01
CA ALA A 88 -19.91 18.07 -16.82
C ALA A 88 -19.18 19.38 -17.12
N HIS A 89 -17.87 19.32 -17.39
CA HIS A 89 -17.03 20.50 -17.51
C HIS A 89 -15.71 20.21 -18.23
N TYR A 90 -15.01 21.25 -18.60
CA TYR A 90 -13.59 21.22 -18.91
C TYR A 90 -12.78 21.45 -17.66
N GLU A 91 -11.70 20.72 -17.50
CA GLU A 91 -10.66 20.92 -16.50
C GLU A 91 -9.39 21.26 -17.25
N ILE A 92 -8.84 22.46 -17.01
CA ILE A 92 -7.77 23.03 -17.84
C ILE A 92 -6.56 23.29 -16.96
N TYR A 93 -5.51 22.53 -17.20
CA TYR A 93 -4.25 22.61 -16.48
C TYR A 93 -3.26 23.52 -17.19
N PHE A 94 -2.63 24.39 -16.42
CA PHE A 94 -1.62 25.33 -16.88
C PHE A 94 -0.28 24.96 -16.26
N PHE A 95 0.71 24.72 -17.13
CA PHE A 95 2.05 24.33 -16.72
C PHE A 95 3.04 25.44 -17.08
N TYR A 96 4.02 25.66 -16.22
CA TYR A 96 5.18 26.51 -16.45
C TYR A 96 6.46 25.71 -16.20
N HIS A 97 7.30 25.55 -17.22
CA HIS A 97 8.48 24.68 -17.19
C HIS A 97 8.18 23.26 -16.67
N GLY A 98 7.07 22.66 -17.14
CA GLY A 98 6.64 21.33 -16.74
C GLY A 98 6.02 21.23 -15.34
N LYS A 99 5.89 22.35 -14.62
CA LYS A 99 5.26 22.40 -13.29
C LYS A 99 3.83 22.89 -13.42
N LEU A 100 2.87 22.10 -12.93
CA LEU A 100 1.47 22.50 -12.84
C LEU A 100 1.33 23.69 -11.87
N ILE A 101 0.85 24.81 -12.36
CA ILE A 101 0.75 26.07 -11.61
C ILE A 101 -0.68 26.55 -11.40
N ALA A 102 -1.60 26.07 -12.23
CA ALA A 102 -3.04 26.38 -12.09
C ALA A 102 -3.90 25.29 -12.72
N ASP A 103 -5.10 25.12 -12.14
CA ASP A 103 -6.20 24.33 -12.65
C ASP A 103 -7.45 25.19 -12.68
N GLN A 104 -8.11 25.24 -13.84
CA GLN A 104 -9.33 26.03 -14.06
C GLN A 104 -10.45 25.14 -14.57
N ILE A 105 -11.56 25.17 -13.87
CA ILE A 105 -12.78 24.50 -14.32
C ILE A 105 -13.60 25.46 -15.17
N VAL A 106 -14.07 24.97 -16.33
CA VAL A 106 -15.02 25.67 -17.22
C VAL A 106 -16.19 24.74 -17.52
N GLY A 107 -17.39 25.16 -17.14
CA GLY A 107 -18.59 24.36 -17.38
C GLY A 107 -18.85 24.11 -18.86
N SER A 108 -19.60 23.05 -19.18
CA SER A 108 -19.93 22.62 -20.55
C SER A 108 -20.59 23.71 -21.42
N HIS A 109 -21.16 24.73 -20.80
CA HIS A 109 -21.78 25.89 -21.46
C HIS A 109 -20.97 27.17 -21.31
N GLY A 110 -19.68 27.08 -21.03
CA GLY A 110 -18.79 28.23 -20.94
C GLY A 110 -18.85 28.99 -19.62
N LYS A 111 -19.54 28.47 -18.60
CA LYS A 111 -19.55 29.10 -17.27
C LYS A 111 -18.20 28.92 -16.59
N LEU A 112 -17.58 30.02 -16.19
CA LEU A 112 -16.33 29.99 -15.42
C LEU A 112 -16.58 29.36 -14.05
N GLY A 113 -15.87 28.29 -13.75
CA GLY A 113 -15.89 27.58 -12.48
C GLY A 113 -14.75 28.02 -11.54
N PRO A 114 -14.48 27.24 -10.49
CA PRO A 114 -13.38 27.51 -9.56
C PRO A 114 -12.02 27.52 -10.26
N THR A 115 -11.13 28.39 -9.77
CA THR A 115 -9.71 28.44 -10.13
C THR A 115 -8.89 27.96 -8.93
N TYR A 116 -8.14 26.90 -9.12
CA TYR A 116 -7.20 26.37 -8.13
C TYR A 116 -5.79 26.81 -8.52
N THR A 117 -5.06 27.42 -7.59
CA THR A 117 -3.69 27.90 -7.80
C THR A 117 -2.85 27.66 -6.55
N GLY A 118 -1.57 27.40 -6.74
CA GLY A 118 -0.62 27.19 -5.64
C GLY A 118 -1.09 26.11 -4.65
N PRO A 119 -1.08 26.42 -3.35
CA PRO A 119 -1.41 25.42 -2.34
C PRO A 119 -2.82 24.83 -2.43
N LEU A 120 -3.81 25.53 -2.95
CA LEU A 120 -5.20 25.04 -3.05
C LEU A 120 -5.34 23.87 -4.02
N MET A 121 -4.53 23.81 -5.08
CA MET A 121 -4.50 22.67 -5.99
C MET A 121 -4.08 21.38 -5.29
N LEU A 122 -3.20 21.50 -4.33
CA LEU A 122 -2.49 20.40 -3.72
C LEU A 122 -3.26 19.78 -2.55
N GLY A 123 -3.99 20.59 -1.82
CA GLY A 123 -4.91 20.13 -0.78
C GLY A 123 -6.00 19.21 -1.34
N PHE A 124 -6.48 19.48 -2.55
CA PHE A 124 -7.45 18.63 -3.23
C PHE A 124 -6.89 17.24 -3.53
N TYR A 125 -5.67 17.15 -4.04
CA TYR A 125 -5.03 15.87 -4.39
C TYR A 125 -4.65 15.03 -3.16
N ALA A 126 -4.30 15.66 -2.04
CA ALA A 126 -3.94 14.95 -0.81
C ALA A 126 -5.15 14.39 -0.06
N ARG A 127 -6.25 15.11 -0.07
CA ARG A 127 -7.48 14.79 0.69
C ARG A 127 -8.39 13.79 -0.01
N GLY A 128 -8.29 13.64 -1.32
CA GLY A 128 -9.30 12.94 -2.09
C GLY A 128 -10.62 13.73 -2.13
N HIS A 129 -11.76 13.06 -2.00
CA HIS A 129 -13.07 13.72 -2.09
C HIS A 129 -13.48 14.34 -0.75
N TYR A 130 -14.11 15.52 -0.80
CA TYR A 130 -14.72 16.18 0.36
C TYR A 130 -15.66 15.23 1.11
N GLY A 131 -15.62 15.31 2.45
CA GLY A 131 -16.52 14.55 3.32
C GLY A 131 -16.03 13.15 3.69
N GLN A 132 -14.79 12.81 3.40
CA GLN A 132 -14.20 11.57 3.91
C GLN A 132 -14.00 11.65 5.42
N ILE A 133 -14.37 10.56 6.11
CA ILE A 133 -14.30 10.52 7.57
C ILE A 133 -12.85 10.50 8.05
N PHE A 134 -11.92 9.97 7.26
CA PHE A 134 -10.50 9.95 7.61
C PHE A 134 -9.92 11.35 7.83
N ASP A 135 -10.43 12.37 7.11
CA ASP A 135 -9.99 13.76 7.26
C ASP A 135 -10.49 14.41 8.57
N ASN A 136 -11.37 13.71 9.31
CA ASN A 136 -11.79 14.17 10.63
C ASN A 136 -10.66 13.95 11.66
N PRO A 137 -10.15 15.02 12.30
CA PRO A 137 -9.03 14.92 13.24
C PRO A 137 -9.31 14.00 14.43
N TRP A 138 -10.56 13.86 14.86
CA TRP A 138 -10.94 12.96 15.95
C TRP A 138 -10.85 11.50 15.56
N VAL A 139 -11.17 11.15 14.30
CA VAL A 139 -11.00 9.79 13.77
C VAL A 139 -9.51 9.47 13.72
N LEU A 140 -8.72 10.35 13.13
CA LEU A 140 -7.27 10.16 13.03
C LEU A 140 -6.62 10.06 14.42
N ALA A 141 -6.98 10.94 15.36
CA ALA A 141 -6.48 10.91 16.73
C ALA A 141 -6.88 9.62 17.46
N SER A 142 -8.12 9.15 17.29
CA SER A 142 -8.62 7.92 17.93
C SER A 142 -7.88 6.69 17.41
N PHE A 143 -7.72 6.54 16.11
CA PHE A 143 -6.96 5.42 15.52
C PHE A 143 -5.47 5.50 15.89
N THR A 144 -4.87 6.68 15.91
CA THR A 144 -3.50 6.88 16.40
C THR A 144 -3.34 6.47 17.86
N ALA A 145 -4.28 6.86 18.73
CA ALA A 145 -4.27 6.46 20.14
C ALA A 145 -4.40 4.94 20.30
N MET A 146 -5.32 4.31 19.55
CA MET A 146 -5.49 2.85 19.55
C MET A 146 -4.26 2.12 18.99
N PHE A 147 -3.56 2.70 18.02
CA PHE A 147 -2.29 2.17 17.51
C PHE A 147 -1.16 2.27 18.54
N LEU A 148 -1.06 3.39 19.26
CA LEU A 148 -0.04 3.61 20.30
C LEU A 148 -0.28 2.79 21.57
N LEU A 149 -1.52 2.52 21.92
CA LEU A 149 -1.87 1.83 23.17
C LEU A 149 -1.11 0.52 23.39
N PRO A 150 -1.09 -0.46 22.48
CA PRO A 150 -0.30 -1.66 22.67
C PRO A 150 1.20 -1.39 22.67
N LEU A 151 1.71 -0.38 21.92
CA LEU A 151 3.12 -0.04 21.89
C LEU A 151 3.65 0.45 23.25
N LEU A 152 2.85 1.25 23.96
CA LEU A 152 3.18 1.72 25.31
C LEU A 152 3.24 0.55 26.30
N LEU A 153 2.45 -0.49 26.08
CA LEU A 153 2.33 -1.67 26.94
C LEU A 153 3.17 -2.86 26.48
N LEU A 154 4.00 -2.71 25.43
CA LEU A 154 4.92 -3.75 24.98
C LEU A 154 6.00 -3.99 26.04
N ARG A 155 6.27 -5.29 26.30
CA ARG A 155 7.47 -5.75 27.03
C ARG A 155 8.55 -6.06 25.99
N THR A 156 9.50 -5.17 25.83
CA THR A 156 10.62 -5.31 24.91
C THR A 156 11.92 -4.93 25.59
N ARG A 157 13.02 -5.58 25.22
CA ARG A 157 14.38 -5.24 25.71
C ARG A 157 14.96 -4.00 25.02
N SER A 158 14.45 -3.66 23.82
CA SER A 158 14.93 -2.54 23.03
C SER A 158 13.81 -1.52 22.81
N TRP A 159 14.05 -0.27 23.19
CA TRP A 159 13.14 0.83 22.87
C TRP A 159 12.96 1.03 21.36
N PHE A 160 13.95 0.60 20.56
CA PHE A 160 13.87 0.62 19.10
C PHE A 160 12.72 -0.24 18.55
N ASP A 161 12.29 -1.30 19.26
CA ASP A 161 11.17 -2.12 18.80
C ASP A 161 9.86 -1.32 18.79
N ARG A 162 9.69 -0.45 19.80
CA ARG A 162 8.55 0.48 19.86
C ARG A 162 8.70 1.60 18.83
N LEU A 163 9.91 2.15 18.71
CA LEU A 163 10.20 3.24 17.79
C LEU A 163 10.01 2.82 16.33
N ASP A 164 10.48 1.63 15.93
CA ASP A 164 10.33 1.15 14.55
C ASP A 164 8.86 1.09 14.11
N ILE A 165 7.95 0.73 15.03
CA ILE A 165 6.50 0.71 14.74
C ILE A 165 5.92 2.13 14.86
N ALA A 166 6.30 2.90 15.89
CA ALA A 166 5.79 4.26 16.09
C ALA A 166 6.19 5.21 14.94
N MET A 167 7.34 4.99 14.31
CA MET A 167 7.79 5.78 13.14
C MET A 167 6.82 5.70 11.94
N LEU A 168 5.97 4.69 11.86
CA LEU A 168 4.89 4.65 10.88
C LEU A 168 3.91 5.82 11.03
N LEU A 169 3.75 6.35 12.24
CA LEU A 169 2.89 7.51 12.49
C LEU A 169 3.52 8.83 12.04
N SER A 170 4.86 8.89 11.89
CA SER A 170 5.53 10.13 11.47
C SER A 170 5.21 10.54 10.02
N PHE A 171 4.69 9.62 9.19
CA PHE A 171 4.08 9.97 7.92
C PHE A 171 2.90 10.95 8.09
N GLY A 172 2.28 11.01 9.28
CA GLY A 172 1.23 11.98 9.62
C GLY A 172 1.71 13.43 9.57
N VAL A 173 3.00 13.69 9.83
CA VAL A 173 3.58 15.04 9.66
C VAL A 173 3.56 15.45 8.20
N SER A 174 4.01 14.56 7.32
CA SER A 174 3.95 14.77 5.88
C SER A 174 2.51 14.96 5.40
N TYR A 175 1.59 14.09 5.84
CA TYR A 175 0.17 14.18 5.48
C TYR A 175 -0.46 15.52 5.94
N ALA A 176 -0.18 15.96 7.16
CA ALA A 176 -0.67 17.23 7.68
C ALA A 176 -0.12 18.44 6.90
N LEU A 177 1.14 18.37 6.45
CA LEU A 177 1.73 19.40 5.58
C LEU A 177 1.06 19.44 4.21
N PHE A 178 0.73 18.29 3.63
CA PHE A 178 -0.07 18.23 2.41
C PHE A 178 -1.46 18.83 2.63
N ASP A 179 -2.11 18.46 3.73
CA ASP A 179 -3.45 18.90 4.08
C ASP A 179 -3.53 20.41 4.32
N THR A 180 -2.46 21.00 4.85
CA THR A 180 -2.32 22.45 5.07
C THR A 180 -1.63 23.19 3.92
N THR A 181 -1.52 22.54 2.74
CA THR A 181 -1.05 23.18 1.50
C THR A 181 0.47 23.43 1.38
N HIS A 182 1.26 22.85 2.29
CA HIS A 182 2.71 22.95 2.25
C HIS A 182 3.31 21.76 1.47
N LEU A 183 3.02 21.67 0.17
CA LEU A 183 3.36 20.50 -0.64
C LEU A 183 4.85 20.15 -0.59
N GLN A 184 5.74 21.08 -0.90
CA GLN A 184 7.17 20.80 -0.93
C GLN A 184 7.64 20.25 0.42
N ALA A 185 7.26 20.90 1.51
CA ALA A 185 7.60 20.44 2.86
C ALA A 185 7.00 19.04 3.14
N GLY A 186 5.76 18.80 2.71
CA GLY A 186 5.09 17.50 2.83
C GLY A 186 5.86 16.40 2.09
N VAL A 187 6.26 16.66 0.84
CA VAL A 187 7.07 15.72 0.04
C VAL A 187 8.41 15.44 0.72
N TRP A 188 9.14 16.45 1.18
CA TRP A 188 10.40 16.24 1.88
C TRP A 188 10.22 15.46 3.19
N ALA A 189 9.12 15.67 3.91
CA ALA A 189 8.89 15.12 5.25
C ALA A 189 8.70 13.60 5.30
N PHE A 190 8.26 12.93 4.24
CA PHE A 190 8.10 11.47 4.28
C PHE A 190 9.40 10.69 4.01
N TYR A 191 10.39 11.27 3.31
CA TYR A 191 11.65 10.58 2.98
C TYR A 191 12.47 10.17 4.22
N PRO A 192 12.65 11.01 5.26
CA PRO A 192 13.36 10.60 6.48
C PRO A 192 12.75 9.36 7.13
N THR A 193 11.42 9.25 7.13
CA THR A 193 10.72 8.07 7.66
C THR A 193 11.01 6.83 6.83
N LEU A 194 10.94 6.93 5.49
CA LEU A 194 11.27 5.81 4.60
C LEU A 194 12.72 5.36 4.79
N VAL A 195 13.67 6.31 4.85
CA VAL A 195 15.10 6.01 5.05
C VAL A 195 15.33 5.35 6.42
N TYR A 196 14.73 5.89 7.48
CA TYR A 196 14.82 5.29 8.82
C TYR A 196 14.32 3.83 8.79
N LEU A 197 13.12 3.60 8.28
CA LEU A 197 12.52 2.26 8.21
C LEU A 197 13.36 1.32 7.34
N LEU A 198 13.89 1.78 6.21
CA LEU A 198 14.79 1.00 5.36
C LEU A 198 16.02 0.53 6.14
N VAL A 199 16.74 1.47 6.77
CA VAL A 199 17.95 1.16 7.55
C VAL A 199 17.64 0.19 8.69
N ARG A 200 16.53 0.40 9.40
CA ARG A 200 16.12 -0.48 10.50
C ARG A 200 15.77 -1.89 10.01
N MET A 201 15.06 -2.00 8.88
CA MET A 201 14.72 -3.30 8.31
C MET A 201 15.95 -4.02 7.75
N LEU A 202 16.90 -3.31 7.15
CA LEU A 202 18.19 -3.88 6.76
C LEU A 202 18.96 -4.40 7.98
N ILE A 203 19.08 -3.61 9.05
CA ILE A 203 19.74 -4.04 10.28
C ILE A 203 19.08 -5.31 10.82
N ARG A 204 17.74 -5.38 10.89
CA ARG A 204 17.01 -6.57 11.37
C ARG A 204 17.19 -7.78 10.45
N GLY A 205 17.17 -7.56 9.15
CA GLY A 205 17.29 -8.61 8.14
C GLY A 205 18.70 -9.23 8.09
N PHE A 206 19.74 -8.41 8.25
CA PHE A 206 21.15 -8.86 8.12
C PHE A 206 21.81 -9.25 9.44
N ARG A 207 21.26 -8.86 10.60
CA ARG A 207 21.82 -9.27 11.89
C ARG A 207 21.70 -10.79 12.09
N ALA A 208 22.77 -11.38 12.63
CA ALA A 208 22.76 -12.77 13.08
C ALA A 208 21.67 -12.99 14.15
N LYS A 209 21.14 -14.21 14.19
CA LYS A 209 20.15 -14.65 15.17
C LYS A 209 20.72 -14.46 16.60
N ARG A 210 20.41 -13.37 17.25
CA ARG A 210 20.45 -13.33 18.71
C ARG A 210 19.05 -13.66 19.19
N ALA A 211 18.93 -14.62 20.09
CA ALA A 211 17.70 -14.91 20.82
C ALA A 211 17.28 -13.65 21.60
N THR A 212 16.62 -12.74 20.95
CA THR A 212 15.94 -11.64 21.61
C THR A 212 14.67 -12.24 22.19
N GLY A 213 14.51 -12.17 23.51
CA GLY A 213 13.34 -12.73 24.18
C GLY A 213 12.04 -12.29 23.50
N ALA A 214 11.03 -13.14 23.54
CA ALA A 214 9.74 -12.88 22.90
C ALA A 214 9.19 -11.51 23.34
N ILE A 215 8.85 -10.67 22.36
CA ILE A 215 8.13 -9.42 22.62
C ILE A 215 6.69 -9.78 22.96
N ASP A 216 6.19 -9.35 24.11
CA ASP A 216 4.82 -9.54 24.57
C ASP A 216 4.17 -8.19 24.89
N CYS A 217 2.84 -8.16 24.91
CA CYS A 217 2.05 -6.99 25.27
C CYS A 217 1.31 -7.25 26.60
N ARG A 218 1.29 -6.26 27.49
CA ARG A 218 0.60 -6.37 28.79
C ARG A 218 -0.92 -6.38 28.69
N LEU A 219 -1.49 -6.03 27.55
CA LEU A 219 -2.95 -6.03 27.37
C LEU A 219 -3.52 -7.43 27.58
N PRO A 220 -4.59 -7.59 28.37
CA PRO A 220 -5.31 -8.85 28.48
C PRO A 220 -5.81 -9.35 27.12
N THR A 221 -5.84 -10.67 26.91
CA THR A 221 -6.30 -11.25 25.64
C THR A 221 -7.74 -10.85 25.31
N ALA A 222 -8.60 -10.74 26.33
CA ALA A 222 -9.97 -10.26 26.14
C ALA A 222 -10.03 -8.85 25.59
N VAL A 223 -9.18 -7.94 26.09
CA VAL A 223 -9.09 -6.57 25.59
C VAL A 223 -8.60 -6.57 24.13
N LEU A 224 -7.61 -7.40 23.78
CA LEU A 224 -7.15 -7.53 22.38
C LEU A 224 -8.27 -8.02 21.46
N VAL A 225 -9.09 -8.98 21.90
CA VAL A 225 -10.21 -9.51 21.10
C VAL A 225 -11.32 -8.47 20.95
N VAL A 226 -11.79 -7.89 22.05
CA VAL A 226 -12.91 -6.93 22.03
C VAL A 226 -12.51 -5.65 21.29
N GLY A 227 -11.31 -5.14 21.56
CA GLY A 227 -10.83 -3.93 20.89
C GLY A 227 -10.56 -4.14 19.40
N LEU A 228 -10.03 -5.32 19.00
CA LEU A 228 -9.90 -5.66 17.58
C LEU A 228 -11.28 -5.75 16.90
N ALA A 229 -12.26 -6.35 17.55
CA ALA A 229 -13.63 -6.42 17.02
C ALA A 229 -14.23 -5.01 16.87
N ALA A 230 -14.04 -4.14 17.86
CA ALA A 230 -14.50 -2.74 17.80
C ALA A 230 -13.80 -1.97 16.67
N LEU A 231 -12.48 -2.14 16.50
CA LEU A 231 -11.72 -1.52 15.39
C LEU A 231 -12.24 -2.00 14.03
N VAL A 232 -12.47 -3.31 13.87
CA VAL A 232 -13.01 -3.87 12.62
C VAL A 232 -14.38 -3.29 12.30
N VAL A 233 -15.28 -3.23 13.27
CA VAL A 233 -16.63 -2.64 13.11
C VAL A 233 -16.53 -1.16 12.74
N ALA A 234 -15.70 -0.38 13.44
CA ALA A 234 -15.51 1.04 13.16
C ALA A 234 -14.99 1.27 11.73
N ARG A 235 -14.00 0.49 11.30
CA ARG A 235 -13.43 0.55 9.93
C ARG A 235 -14.50 0.26 8.87
N ILE A 236 -15.31 -0.77 9.07
CA ILE A 236 -16.40 -1.11 8.14
C ILE A 236 -17.41 0.05 8.07
N ILE A 237 -17.83 0.59 9.21
CA ILE A 237 -18.76 1.73 9.25
C ILE A 237 -18.19 2.93 8.51
N ILE A 238 -16.92 3.26 8.74
CA ILE A 238 -16.23 4.38 8.07
C ILE A 238 -16.19 4.15 6.56
N THR A 239 -15.83 2.93 6.11
CA THR A 239 -15.75 2.61 4.68
C THR A 239 -17.11 2.61 3.99
N LEU A 240 -18.17 2.24 4.71
CA LEU A 240 -19.55 2.25 4.18
C LEU A 240 -20.19 3.64 4.20
N HIS A 241 -19.56 4.63 4.85
CA HIS A 241 -20.05 6.00 4.81
C HIS A 241 -20.10 6.52 3.36
N PRO A 242 -21.18 7.20 2.94
CA PRO A 242 -21.34 7.67 1.57
C PRO A 242 -20.41 8.85 1.25
N SER A 243 -19.13 8.58 1.17
CA SER A 243 -18.10 9.50 0.69
C SER A 243 -17.59 9.07 -0.69
N GLY A 244 -16.99 9.98 -1.43
CA GLY A 244 -16.36 9.64 -2.72
C GLY A 244 -15.25 8.60 -2.56
N VAL A 245 -15.08 7.77 -3.57
CA VAL A 245 -13.94 6.86 -3.71
C VAL A 245 -12.93 7.49 -4.68
N ILE A 246 -11.67 7.09 -4.59
CA ILE A 246 -10.66 7.60 -5.53
C ILE A 246 -10.69 6.84 -6.87
N ASP A 247 -10.01 7.40 -7.86
CA ASP A 247 -9.87 6.89 -9.23
C ASP A 247 -9.47 5.41 -9.30
N VAL A 248 -8.57 4.96 -8.41
CA VAL A 248 -8.11 3.56 -8.30
C VAL A 248 -9.27 2.58 -8.09
N ALA A 249 -10.23 2.94 -7.25
CA ALA A 249 -11.41 2.12 -7.00
C ALA A 249 -12.30 2.02 -8.24
N THR A 250 -12.56 3.18 -8.87
CA THR A 250 -13.34 3.27 -10.10
C THR A 250 -12.70 2.46 -11.23
N ALA A 251 -11.38 2.62 -11.41
CA ALA A 251 -10.62 1.87 -12.42
C ALA A 251 -10.71 0.35 -12.21
N SER A 252 -10.61 -0.10 -10.95
CA SER A 252 -10.67 -1.53 -10.63
C SER A 252 -12.05 -2.13 -10.92
N VAL A 253 -13.12 -1.43 -10.55
CA VAL A 253 -14.50 -1.87 -10.82
C VAL A 253 -14.81 -1.80 -12.31
N LEU A 254 -14.36 -0.75 -13.02
CA LEU A 254 -14.55 -0.63 -14.47
C LEU A 254 -13.86 -1.78 -15.22
N GLY A 255 -12.65 -2.18 -14.81
CA GLY A 255 -11.98 -3.33 -15.40
C GLY A 255 -12.74 -4.64 -15.15
N ALA A 256 -13.30 -4.82 -13.95
CA ALA A 256 -14.16 -5.96 -13.65
C ALA A 256 -15.45 -5.96 -14.49
N TYR A 257 -16.07 -4.80 -14.66
CA TYR A 257 -17.21 -4.62 -15.56
C TYR A 257 -16.87 -5.03 -17.00
N LYS A 258 -15.72 -4.55 -17.53
CA LYS A 258 -15.26 -4.93 -18.87
C LYS A 258 -15.10 -6.45 -19.01
N ILE A 259 -14.52 -7.11 -18.02
CA ILE A 259 -14.37 -8.58 -18.00
C ILE A 259 -15.73 -9.27 -18.07
N LEU A 260 -16.71 -8.85 -17.25
CA LEU A 260 -18.05 -9.45 -17.24
C LEU A 260 -18.81 -9.28 -18.55
N HIS A 261 -18.49 -8.23 -19.32
CA HIS A 261 -19.13 -7.93 -20.60
C HIS A 261 -18.29 -8.38 -21.81
N GLY A 262 -17.23 -9.18 -21.61
CA GLY A 262 -16.37 -9.70 -22.68
C GLY A 262 -15.57 -8.61 -23.41
N GLN A 263 -15.36 -7.46 -22.78
CA GLN A 263 -14.60 -6.34 -23.34
C GLN A 263 -13.12 -6.46 -22.96
N SER A 264 -12.22 -5.96 -23.82
CA SER A 264 -10.79 -5.89 -23.50
C SER A 264 -10.55 -4.90 -22.35
N ILE A 265 -9.74 -5.30 -21.37
CA ILE A 265 -9.34 -4.44 -20.26
C ILE A 265 -8.52 -3.25 -20.77
N TYR A 266 -7.59 -3.52 -21.69
CA TYR A 266 -6.60 -2.57 -22.23
C TYR A 266 -7.06 -1.92 -23.54
N TYR A 267 -8.34 -1.94 -23.82
CA TYR A 267 -8.88 -1.16 -24.92
C TYR A 267 -8.84 0.32 -24.53
N TYR A 268 -8.34 1.15 -25.43
CA TYR A 268 -8.13 2.58 -25.28
C TYR A 268 -9.29 3.25 -24.51
N SER A 269 -9.11 3.41 -23.22
CA SER A 269 -9.90 4.30 -22.41
C SER A 269 -9.02 5.50 -22.12
N LEU A 270 -9.48 6.65 -22.58
CA LEU A 270 -8.86 7.93 -22.25
C LEU A 270 -8.91 8.09 -20.74
N GLY A 271 -7.77 7.80 -20.09
CA GLY A 271 -7.62 7.88 -18.65
C GLY A 271 -6.96 6.66 -18.02
N HIS A 272 -6.65 6.75 -16.75
CA HIS A 272 -5.82 5.79 -16.01
C HIS A 272 -6.57 4.50 -15.59
N GLY A 273 -7.71 4.16 -16.25
CA GLY A 273 -8.54 3.02 -15.87
C GLY A 273 -7.90 1.65 -16.13
N ASP A 274 -6.89 1.57 -16.99
CA ASP A 274 -6.26 0.33 -17.47
C ASP A 274 -4.77 0.20 -17.14
N THR A 275 -4.30 0.91 -16.12
CA THR A 275 -2.89 0.98 -15.76
C THR A 275 -2.40 -0.10 -14.79
N TYR A 276 -3.28 -1.03 -14.43
CA TYR A 276 -2.97 -2.14 -13.51
C TYR A 276 -2.86 -3.47 -14.25
N GLY A 277 -2.27 -4.45 -13.59
CA GLY A 277 -2.23 -5.81 -14.13
C GLY A 277 -3.60 -6.51 -14.06
N PRO A 278 -3.81 -7.57 -14.85
CA PRO A 278 -5.12 -8.22 -15.01
C PRO A 278 -5.72 -8.75 -13.71
N ILE A 279 -4.89 -9.24 -12.79
CA ILE A 279 -5.34 -9.76 -11.49
C ILE A 279 -6.02 -8.68 -10.65
N ASN A 280 -5.58 -7.41 -10.78
CA ASN A 280 -6.26 -6.31 -10.11
C ASN A 280 -7.74 -6.27 -10.47
N TYR A 281 -8.07 -6.38 -11.74
CA TYR A 281 -9.46 -6.31 -12.22
C TYR A 281 -10.23 -7.59 -11.93
N LEU A 282 -9.59 -8.74 -12.11
CA LEU A 282 -10.21 -10.05 -11.94
C LEU A 282 -10.72 -10.28 -10.52
N VAL A 283 -10.01 -9.78 -9.50
CA VAL A 283 -10.43 -9.95 -8.09
C VAL A 283 -11.64 -9.11 -7.72
N TYR A 284 -11.98 -8.09 -8.52
CA TYR A 284 -13.18 -7.29 -8.33
C TYR A 284 -14.42 -7.89 -9.03
N VAL A 285 -14.25 -8.84 -9.93
CA VAL A 285 -15.35 -9.47 -10.70
C VAL A 285 -16.47 -10.03 -9.81
N PRO A 286 -16.21 -10.78 -8.72
CA PRO A 286 -17.28 -11.28 -7.86
C PRO A 286 -18.12 -10.15 -7.22
N PHE A 287 -17.48 -9.02 -6.93
CA PHE A 287 -18.15 -7.87 -6.31
C PHE A 287 -18.95 -7.08 -7.33
N GLU A 288 -18.41 -6.87 -8.55
CA GLU A 288 -19.16 -6.22 -9.64
C GLU A 288 -20.32 -7.08 -10.10
N TRP A 289 -20.20 -8.41 -10.08
CA TRP A 289 -21.30 -9.31 -10.35
C TRP A 289 -22.45 -9.19 -9.33
N LEU A 290 -22.13 -8.91 -8.05
CA LEU A 290 -23.13 -8.68 -7.00
C LEU A 290 -23.80 -7.29 -7.09
N TRP A 291 -23.10 -6.28 -7.59
CA TRP A 291 -23.58 -4.91 -7.72
C TRP A 291 -23.30 -4.35 -9.13
N PRO A 292 -23.90 -4.94 -10.17
CA PRO A 292 -23.54 -4.65 -11.55
C PRO A 292 -23.84 -3.20 -11.93
N GLY A 293 -22.83 -2.50 -12.47
CA GLY A 293 -22.98 -1.13 -12.97
C GLY A 293 -23.39 -0.10 -11.91
N SER A 294 -23.18 -0.37 -10.64
CA SER A 294 -23.52 0.54 -9.54
C SER A 294 -22.40 1.57 -9.34
N TRP A 295 -22.41 2.63 -10.14
CA TRP A 295 -21.37 3.65 -10.15
C TRP A 295 -21.50 4.68 -9.02
N ASN A 296 -22.71 4.82 -8.45
CA ASN A 296 -22.91 5.65 -7.26
C ASN A 296 -22.34 4.93 -6.03
N TYR A 297 -21.46 5.58 -5.30
CA TYR A 297 -20.78 5.06 -4.09
C TYR A 297 -19.94 3.80 -4.29
N LEU A 298 -19.85 3.24 -5.49
CA LEU A 298 -19.04 2.07 -5.85
C LEU A 298 -19.09 0.93 -4.79
N PRO A 299 -20.24 0.30 -4.55
CA PRO A 299 -20.38 -0.74 -3.52
C PRO A 299 -19.47 -1.93 -3.79
N ALA A 300 -19.21 -2.28 -5.05
CA ALA A 300 -18.28 -3.33 -5.44
C ALA A 300 -16.85 -3.05 -4.94
N ALA A 301 -16.36 -1.81 -5.09
CA ALA A 301 -15.04 -1.42 -4.61
C ALA A 301 -14.94 -1.47 -3.09
N ARG A 302 -15.96 -0.95 -2.38
CA ARG A 302 -16.00 -0.97 -0.91
C ARG A 302 -16.01 -2.39 -0.35
N ALA A 303 -16.86 -3.26 -0.91
CA ALA A 303 -16.94 -4.66 -0.50
C ALA A 303 -15.63 -5.42 -0.76
N ALA A 304 -14.98 -5.18 -1.90
CA ALA A 304 -13.68 -5.77 -2.22
C ALA A 304 -12.62 -5.35 -1.20
N THR A 305 -12.50 -4.05 -0.93
CA THR A 305 -11.50 -3.54 0.01
C THR A 305 -11.74 -4.00 1.45
N ILE A 306 -12.99 -4.03 1.91
CA ILE A 306 -13.36 -4.61 3.20
C ILE A 306 -12.93 -6.09 3.25
N SER A 307 -13.15 -6.84 2.18
CA SER A 307 -12.77 -8.24 2.10
C SER A 307 -11.24 -8.43 2.16
N PHE A 308 -10.47 -7.61 1.44
CA PHE A 308 -9.00 -7.64 1.48
C PHE A 308 -8.48 -7.35 2.88
N ASP A 309 -9.05 -6.34 3.56
CA ASP A 309 -8.67 -5.96 4.92
C ASP A 309 -8.96 -7.08 5.93
N LEU A 310 -10.17 -7.65 5.91
CA LEU A 310 -10.57 -8.73 6.82
C LEU A 310 -9.73 -9.99 6.62
N VAL A 311 -9.41 -10.35 5.37
CA VAL A 311 -8.56 -11.51 5.09
C VAL A 311 -7.10 -11.23 5.49
N THR A 312 -6.63 -9.99 5.36
CA THR A 312 -5.32 -9.57 5.87
C THR A 312 -5.25 -9.69 7.39
N ILE A 313 -6.25 -9.20 8.12
CA ILE A 313 -6.39 -9.35 9.58
C ILE A 313 -6.35 -10.84 9.98
N ALA A 314 -7.16 -11.67 9.31
CA ALA A 314 -7.17 -13.11 9.55
C ALA A 314 -5.79 -13.75 9.27
N GLY A 315 -5.15 -13.36 8.18
CA GLY A 315 -3.80 -13.79 7.81
C GLY A 315 -2.76 -13.45 8.87
N LEU A 316 -2.79 -12.24 9.42
CA LEU A 316 -1.90 -11.80 10.50
C LEU A 316 -2.12 -12.59 11.80
N ILE A 317 -3.38 -12.90 12.13
CA ILE A 317 -3.69 -13.78 13.27
C ILE A 317 -3.08 -15.18 13.05
N VAL A 318 -3.20 -15.73 11.85
CA VAL A 318 -2.61 -17.03 11.52
C VAL A 318 -1.08 -16.98 11.54
N ILE A 319 -0.46 -15.91 11.06
CA ILE A 319 1.00 -15.73 11.14
C ILE A 319 1.45 -15.79 12.60
N GLY A 320 0.83 -15.06 13.50
CA GLY A 320 1.18 -15.08 14.93
C GLY A 320 1.14 -16.50 15.51
N THR A 321 0.12 -17.27 15.18
CA THR A 321 -0.02 -18.67 15.66
C THR A 321 1.01 -19.64 15.06
N ARG A 322 1.59 -19.31 13.89
CA ARG A 322 2.66 -20.09 13.27
C ARG A 322 4.06 -19.70 13.76
N LEU A 323 4.21 -18.45 14.18
CA LEU A 323 5.48 -17.95 14.71
C LEU A 323 5.74 -18.40 16.14
N ARG A 324 4.69 -18.59 16.94
CA ARG A 324 4.79 -19.03 18.35
C ARG A 324 3.74 -20.08 18.67
N PRO A 325 4.06 -21.05 19.54
CA PRO A 325 3.10 -22.08 19.92
C PRO A 325 2.04 -21.55 20.90
N GLY A 326 0.90 -22.22 20.95
CA GLY A 326 -0.11 -22.12 22.01
C GLY A 326 -0.71 -20.72 22.20
N ARG A 327 -0.77 -20.27 23.45
CA ARG A 327 -1.39 -19.00 23.84
C ARG A 327 -0.57 -17.78 23.33
N ASP A 328 0.75 -17.87 23.34
CA ASP A 328 1.62 -16.76 22.92
C ASP A 328 1.49 -16.47 21.43
N GLY A 329 1.36 -17.48 20.61
CA GLY A 329 1.10 -17.30 19.18
C GLY A 329 -0.25 -16.66 18.88
N ARG A 330 -1.30 -17.03 19.66
CA ARG A 330 -2.61 -16.39 19.52
C ARG A 330 -2.58 -14.93 19.93
N ARG A 331 -1.89 -14.59 21.04
CA ARG A 331 -1.70 -13.20 21.49
C ARG A 331 -0.91 -12.39 20.48
N LEU A 332 0.19 -12.95 19.95
CA LEU A 332 0.96 -12.30 18.91
C LEU A 332 0.10 -12.02 17.67
N GLY A 333 -0.68 -13.00 17.22
CA GLY A 333 -1.56 -12.82 16.07
C GLY A 333 -2.62 -11.74 16.29
N LEU A 334 -3.23 -11.68 17.47
CA LEU A 334 -4.16 -10.61 17.84
C LEU A 334 -3.48 -9.25 17.89
N LEU A 335 -2.24 -9.18 18.38
CA LEU A 335 -1.46 -7.93 18.42
C LEU A 335 -1.09 -7.43 17.01
N LEU A 336 -0.65 -8.33 16.13
CA LEU A 336 -0.38 -8.00 14.73
C LEU A 336 -1.63 -7.46 14.02
N ALA A 337 -2.75 -8.15 14.21
CA ALA A 337 -4.04 -7.76 13.67
C ALA A 337 -4.56 -6.43 14.24
N TRP A 338 -4.39 -6.20 15.55
CA TRP A 338 -4.73 -4.93 16.19
C TRP A 338 -3.92 -3.76 15.59
N LEU A 339 -2.60 -3.90 15.51
CA LEU A 339 -1.75 -2.84 14.98
C LEU A 339 -2.03 -2.55 13.50
N TRP A 340 -2.36 -3.58 12.71
CA TRP A 340 -2.87 -3.37 11.36
C TRP A 340 -4.19 -2.60 11.38
N ALA A 341 -5.18 -3.07 12.15
CA ALA A 341 -6.51 -2.48 12.17
C ALA A 341 -6.55 -1.07 12.77
N ALA A 342 -5.67 -0.76 13.72
CA ALA A 342 -5.55 0.57 14.33
C ALA A 342 -4.65 1.52 13.54
N CYS A 343 -3.87 1.04 12.55
CA CYS A 343 -2.98 1.89 11.78
C CYS A 343 -3.78 2.88 10.91
N PRO A 344 -3.54 4.19 11.03
CA PRO A 344 -4.24 5.17 10.21
C PRO A 344 -4.10 4.93 8.71
N TRP A 345 -2.94 4.46 8.25
CA TRP A 345 -2.67 4.26 6.83
C TRP A 345 -3.42 3.08 6.23
N SER A 346 -3.65 2.02 6.98
CA SER A 346 -4.51 0.92 6.54
C SER A 346 -5.99 1.30 6.58
N LEU A 347 -6.39 2.23 7.46
CA LEU A 347 -7.73 2.82 7.45
C LEU A 347 -7.93 3.69 6.22
N LEU A 348 -6.95 4.55 5.90
CA LEU A 348 -6.95 5.41 4.72
C LEU A 348 -7.14 4.60 3.44
N ASP A 349 -6.37 3.52 3.27
CA ASP A 349 -6.48 2.60 2.15
C ASP A 349 -7.90 2.03 2.00
N MET A 350 -8.46 1.57 3.14
CA MET A 350 -9.77 0.94 3.17
C MET A 350 -10.91 1.94 2.90
N GLU A 351 -10.88 3.13 3.50
CA GLU A 351 -11.91 4.17 3.29
C GLU A 351 -11.92 4.66 1.84
N LYS A 352 -10.74 4.90 1.25
CA LYS A 352 -10.61 5.31 -0.14
C LYS A 352 -10.89 4.17 -1.14
N SER A 353 -11.12 2.98 -0.63
CA SER A 353 -11.45 1.77 -1.40
C SER A 353 -10.42 1.44 -2.46
N THR A 354 -9.12 1.54 -2.11
CA THR A 354 -8.04 1.34 -3.07
C THR A 354 -7.71 -0.14 -3.29
N ASN A 355 -6.92 -0.43 -4.31
CA ASN A 355 -6.41 -1.77 -4.58
C ASN A 355 -5.08 -2.06 -3.85
N ASP A 356 -4.59 -1.14 -3.03
CA ASP A 356 -3.34 -1.32 -2.30
C ASP A 356 -3.46 -2.35 -1.18
N GLY A 357 -4.66 -2.47 -0.58
CA GLY A 357 -5.00 -3.53 0.36
C GLY A 357 -4.90 -4.94 -0.24
N LEU A 358 -5.16 -5.12 -1.54
CA LEU A 358 -4.93 -6.40 -2.23
C LEU A 358 -3.44 -6.78 -2.23
N VAL A 359 -2.56 -5.81 -2.43
CA VAL A 359 -1.11 -6.05 -2.38
C VAL A 359 -0.68 -6.47 -0.98
N ALA A 360 -1.14 -5.77 0.05
CA ALA A 360 -0.87 -6.11 1.44
C ALA A 360 -1.34 -7.54 1.77
N LEU A 361 -2.55 -7.91 1.31
CA LEU A 361 -3.09 -9.27 1.42
C LEU A 361 -2.17 -10.30 0.77
N LEU A 362 -1.75 -10.10 -0.47
CA LEU A 362 -0.88 -11.04 -1.20
C LEU A 362 0.49 -11.18 -0.54
N VAL A 363 1.03 -10.10 0.04
CA VAL A 363 2.26 -10.12 0.85
C VAL A 363 2.07 -10.96 2.11
N VAL A 364 0.98 -10.80 2.84
CA VAL A 364 0.64 -11.60 4.04
C VAL A 364 0.46 -13.07 3.68
N LEU A 365 -0.25 -13.37 2.60
CA LEU A 365 -0.42 -14.74 2.11
C LEU A 365 0.90 -15.37 1.67
N THR A 366 1.81 -14.58 1.07
CA THR A 366 3.16 -15.04 0.71
C THR A 366 3.96 -15.41 1.97
N MET A 367 3.88 -14.62 3.03
CA MET A 367 4.50 -14.95 4.32
C MET A 367 3.91 -16.23 4.93
N LEU A 368 2.60 -16.47 4.79
CA LEU A 368 1.95 -17.70 5.20
C LEU A 368 2.40 -18.91 4.37
N ALA A 369 2.78 -18.69 3.13
CA ALA A 369 3.18 -19.73 2.19
C ALA A 369 4.70 -20.00 2.16
N LEU A 370 5.52 -19.40 3.04
CA LEU A 370 7.00 -19.50 2.98
C LEU A 370 7.53 -20.94 2.92
N SER A 371 6.87 -21.90 3.58
CA SER A 371 7.23 -23.32 3.54
C SER A 371 6.67 -24.09 2.33
N LYS A 372 5.92 -23.45 1.44
CA LYS A 372 5.25 -24.07 0.29
C LYS A 372 5.74 -23.44 -1.02
N PRO A 373 6.80 -23.98 -1.66
CA PRO A 373 7.49 -23.32 -2.78
C PRO A 373 6.56 -22.86 -3.92
N ILE A 374 5.75 -23.76 -4.47
CA ILE A 374 4.84 -23.42 -5.57
C ILE A 374 3.86 -22.32 -5.13
N ARG A 375 3.25 -22.44 -3.94
CA ARG A 375 2.24 -21.47 -3.46
C ARG A 375 2.84 -20.08 -3.29
N ARG A 376 4.05 -19.95 -2.70
CA ARG A 376 4.70 -18.66 -2.54
C ARG A 376 5.07 -18.05 -3.90
N GLY A 377 5.48 -18.85 -4.87
CA GLY A 377 5.72 -18.41 -6.25
C GLY A 377 4.45 -17.90 -6.92
N VAL A 378 3.35 -18.67 -6.82
CA VAL A 378 2.02 -18.26 -7.33
C VAL A 378 1.58 -16.93 -6.71
N LEU A 379 1.69 -16.76 -5.39
CA LEU A 379 1.22 -15.56 -4.71
C LEU A 379 2.01 -14.30 -5.11
N VAL A 380 3.34 -14.41 -5.27
CA VAL A 380 4.15 -13.30 -5.79
C VAL A 380 3.83 -13.06 -7.27
N GLY A 381 3.57 -14.10 -8.06
CA GLY A 381 3.12 -13.98 -9.45
C GLY A 381 1.78 -13.28 -9.60
N LEU A 382 0.79 -13.62 -8.75
CA LEU A 382 -0.49 -12.92 -8.68
C LEU A 382 -0.30 -11.46 -8.26
N GLY A 383 0.57 -11.20 -7.28
CA GLY A 383 0.91 -9.83 -6.85
C GLY A 383 1.52 -9.02 -7.98
N ALA A 384 2.48 -9.62 -8.73
CA ALA A 384 3.08 -9.01 -9.90
C ALA A 384 2.05 -8.74 -11.01
N ALA A 385 1.12 -9.67 -11.23
CA ALA A 385 0.04 -9.52 -12.21
C ALA A 385 -1.11 -8.61 -11.70
N ALA A 386 -1.11 -8.20 -10.44
CA ALA A 386 -2.01 -7.17 -9.91
C ALA A 386 -1.43 -5.77 -10.05
N LYS A 387 -0.22 -5.54 -9.55
CA LYS A 387 0.37 -4.19 -9.44
C LYS A 387 1.87 -4.13 -9.75
N PHE A 388 2.43 -5.07 -10.49
CA PHE A 388 3.80 -5.23 -11.00
C PHE A 388 4.91 -5.21 -9.95
N PHE A 389 4.92 -4.24 -9.02
CA PHE A 389 6.02 -4.06 -8.08
C PHE A 389 6.27 -5.27 -7.15
N PRO A 390 5.30 -6.12 -6.73
CA PRO A 390 5.59 -7.30 -5.93
C PRO A 390 6.59 -8.28 -6.58
N ALA A 391 6.81 -8.18 -7.89
CA ALA A 391 7.85 -8.96 -8.59
C ALA A 391 9.24 -8.77 -7.99
N VAL A 392 9.54 -7.62 -7.39
CA VAL A 392 10.85 -7.34 -6.75
C VAL A 392 11.14 -8.25 -5.55
N LEU A 393 10.10 -8.85 -4.97
CA LEU A 393 10.24 -9.82 -3.89
C LEU A 393 10.62 -11.22 -4.39
N LEU A 394 10.55 -11.48 -5.70
CA LEU A 394 10.78 -12.83 -6.26
C LEU A 394 12.14 -13.41 -5.86
N PRO A 395 13.28 -12.69 -5.92
CA PRO A 395 14.57 -13.25 -5.50
C PRO A 395 14.58 -13.69 -4.03
N LEU A 396 14.03 -12.86 -3.12
CA LEU A 396 13.91 -13.18 -1.70
C LEU A 396 12.98 -14.40 -1.49
N VAL A 397 11.83 -14.40 -2.15
CA VAL A 397 10.82 -15.45 -2.02
C VAL A 397 11.30 -16.76 -2.67
N ALA A 398 12.11 -16.71 -3.75
CA ALA A 398 12.69 -17.89 -4.36
C ALA A 398 13.57 -18.68 -3.38
N VAL A 399 14.39 -17.98 -2.61
CA VAL A 399 15.25 -18.56 -1.58
C VAL A 399 14.49 -18.81 -0.26
N GLY A 400 13.46 -18.03 0.03
CA GLY A 400 12.63 -18.17 1.22
C GLY A 400 13.43 -18.02 2.51
N ARG A 401 13.51 -19.10 3.30
CA ARG A 401 14.26 -19.10 4.56
C ARG A 401 15.77 -19.27 4.40
N GLY A 402 16.31 -19.25 3.17
CA GLY A 402 17.74 -19.32 2.90
C GLY A 402 18.29 -20.74 2.83
N ASP A 403 17.43 -21.74 2.82
CA ASP A 403 17.71 -23.18 2.77
C ASP A 403 17.18 -23.85 1.48
N ALA A 404 16.81 -23.05 0.49
CA ALA A 404 16.24 -23.54 -0.75
C ALA A 404 17.31 -24.15 -1.66
N ASP A 405 17.10 -25.41 -2.03
CA ASP A 405 17.84 -26.09 -3.09
C ASP A 405 17.36 -25.63 -4.49
N GLN A 406 18.06 -26.06 -5.52
CA GLN A 406 17.76 -25.72 -6.90
C GLN A 406 16.34 -26.15 -7.31
N GLN A 407 15.86 -27.30 -6.81
CA GLN A 407 14.52 -27.80 -7.11
C GLN A 407 13.43 -26.90 -6.48
N THR A 408 13.65 -26.45 -5.25
CA THR A 408 12.77 -25.50 -4.56
C THR A 408 12.68 -24.18 -5.31
N ILE A 409 13.83 -23.63 -5.75
CA ILE A 409 13.86 -22.39 -6.53
C ILE A 409 13.08 -22.58 -7.85
N ARG A 410 13.32 -23.69 -8.58
CA ARG A 410 12.57 -23.99 -9.82
C ARG A 410 11.06 -24.07 -9.59
N LYS A 411 10.61 -24.68 -8.48
CA LYS A 411 9.19 -24.75 -8.13
C LYS A 411 8.59 -23.36 -7.85
N VAL A 412 9.33 -22.45 -7.20
CA VAL A 412 8.89 -21.07 -6.98
C VAL A 412 8.79 -20.32 -8.30
N LEU A 413 9.83 -20.40 -9.14
CA LEU A 413 9.84 -19.75 -10.44
C LEU A 413 8.72 -20.29 -11.35
N ALA A 414 8.49 -21.60 -11.37
CA ALA A 414 7.37 -22.18 -12.10
C ALA A 414 6.02 -21.66 -11.61
N GLY A 415 5.80 -21.62 -10.28
CA GLY A 415 4.58 -21.03 -9.71
C GLY A 415 4.39 -19.57 -10.10
N PHE A 416 5.45 -18.76 -10.07
CA PHE A 416 5.44 -17.37 -10.50
C PHE A 416 5.08 -17.23 -11.98
N VAL A 417 5.81 -17.94 -12.86
CA VAL A 417 5.62 -17.86 -14.32
C VAL A 417 4.22 -18.33 -14.71
N ILE A 418 3.73 -19.42 -14.10
CA ILE A 418 2.37 -19.90 -14.37
C ILE A 418 1.34 -18.87 -13.96
N ALA A 419 1.41 -18.30 -12.75
CA ALA A 419 0.43 -17.36 -12.27
C ALA A 419 0.46 -16.04 -13.05
N ALA A 420 1.62 -15.43 -13.20
CA ALA A 420 1.77 -14.16 -13.94
C ALA A 420 1.54 -14.38 -15.44
N GLY A 421 2.14 -15.43 -16.03
CA GLY A 421 2.04 -15.73 -17.46
C GLY A 421 0.62 -16.08 -17.90
N ALA A 422 -0.09 -16.93 -17.15
CA ALA A 422 -1.49 -17.23 -17.45
C ALA A 422 -2.39 -16.00 -17.37
N SER A 423 -2.19 -15.15 -16.35
CA SER A 423 -2.93 -13.90 -16.20
C SER A 423 -2.70 -12.96 -17.38
N ILE A 424 -1.44 -12.81 -17.82
CA ILE A 424 -1.08 -11.97 -18.96
C ILE A 424 -1.66 -12.57 -20.26
N ALA A 425 -1.49 -13.86 -20.49
CA ALA A 425 -1.92 -14.52 -21.72
C ALA A 425 -3.44 -14.44 -21.95
N VAL A 426 -4.25 -14.58 -20.88
CA VAL A 426 -5.72 -14.53 -20.97
C VAL A 426 -6.21 -13.12 -21.29
N PHE A 427 -5.53 -12.09 -20.80
CA PHE A 427 -5.96 -10.69 -20.93
C PHE A 427 -5.06 -9.86 -21.86
N LEU A 428 -4.32 -10.54 -22.76
CA LEU A 428 -3.45 -9.87 -23.72
C LEU A 428 -4.29 -9.05 -24.71
N PRO A 429 -4.05 -7.73 -24.87
CA PRO A 429 -4.77 -6.91 -25.85
C PRO A 429 -4.39 -7.28 -27.29
N SER A 430 -5.15 -6.75 -28.26
CA SER A 430 -4.93 -7.02 -29.69
C SER A 430 -3.57 -6.55 -30.19
N GLY A 431 -3.03 -5.46 -29.68
CA GLY A 431 -1.67 -4.96 -29.96
C GLY A 431 -0.57 -5.70 -29.20
N GLY A 432 -0.90 -6.78 -28.47
CA GLY A 432 0.04 -7.68 -27.83
C GLY A 432 0.71 -7.10 -26.58
N LEU A 433 1.90 -7.65 -26.26
CA LEU A 433 2.67 -7.27 -25.07
C LEU A 433 3.09 -5.79 -25.08
N LYS A 434 3.29 -5.19 -26.26
CA LYS A 434 3.69 -3.79 -26.35
C LYS A 434 2.57 -2.87 -25.87
N GLU A 435 1.34 -3.09 -26.35
CA GLU A 435 0.18 -2.33 -25.93
C GLU A 435 -0.05 -2.48 -24.41
N MET A 436 0.00 -3.71 -23.90
CA MET A 436 -0.09 -3.97 -22.45
C MET A 436 1.00 -3.25 -21.67
N TRP A 437 2.24 -3.25 -22.16
CA TRP A 437 3.34 -2.53 -21.55
C TRP A 437 3.09 -1.02 -21.50
N ASP A 438 2.67 -0.43 -22.62
CA ASP A 438 2.44 1.02 -22.74
C ASP A 438 1.33 1.47 -21.77
N HIS A 439 0.24 0.71 -21.65
CA HIS A 439 -0.86 1.01 -20.72
C HIS A 439 -0.47 0.82 -19.24
N THR A 440 0.45 -0.07 -18.94
CA THR A 440 0.75 -0.51 -17.57
C THR A 440 2.10 0.02 -17.06
N ILE A 441 3.15 -0.75 -17.26
CA ILE A 441 4.49 -0.42 -16.74
C ILE A 441 5.03 0.86 -17.39
N GLY A 442 4.87 1.03 -18.69
CA GLY A 442 5.28 2.21 -19.44
C GLY A 442 4.66 3.48 -18.86
N PHE A 443 3.35 3.45 -18.62
CA PHE A 443 2.64 4.54 -17.94
C PHE A 443 3.23 4.87 -16.57
N GLN A 444 3.48 3.87 -15.72
CA GLN A 444 4.03 4.10 -14.37
C GLN A 444 5.46 4.67 -14.41
N LEU A 445 6.26 4.30 -15.40
CA LEU A 445 7.63 4.80 -15.57
C LEU A 445 7.68 6.24 -16.09
N THR A 446 6.68 6.66 -16.85
CA THR A 446 6.59 8.00 -17.44
C THR A 446 5.72 8.97 -16.63
N ARG A 447 4.94 8.45 -15.67
CA ARG A 447 4.08 9.26 -14.82
C ARG A 447 4.91 10.24 -14.00
N SER A 448 4.82 11.53 -14.35
CA SER A 448 5.40 12.60 -13.54
C SER A 448 4.28 13.34 -12.84
N ASP A 449 4.33 13.38 -11.53
CA ASP A 449 3.45 14.21 -10.72
C ASP A 449 4.17 14.77 -9.51
N ILE A 450 3.50 15.70 -8.83
CA ILE A 450 4.06 16.51 -7.76
C ILE A 450 4.33 15.76 -6.45
N PHE A 451 4.10 14.44 -6.41
CA PHE A 451 4.18 13.63 -5.17
C PHE A 451 5.56 13.00 -4.93
N SER A 452 6.62 13.55 -5.52
CA SER A 452 7.99 13.13 -5.22
C SER A 452 8.99 14.28 -5.34
N ILE A 453 10.12 14.16 -4.61
CA ILE A 453 11.22 15.12 -4.76
C ILE A 453 11.83 15.08 -6.17
N TRP A 454 11.73 13.95 -6.85
CA TRP A 454 12.26 13.74 -8.19
C TRP A 454 11.48 14.53 -9.24
N ALA A 455 10.17 14.61 -9.09
CA ALA A 455 9.31 15.44 -9.94
C ALA A 455 9.46 16.93 -9.60
N LEU A 456 9.57 17.28 -8.30
CA LEU A 456 9.77 18.67 -7.87
C LEU A 456 11.16 19.21 -8.19
N HIS A 457 12.18 18.36 -8.20
CA HIS A 457 13.59 18.74 -8.39
C HIS A 457 14.26 17.81 -9.42
N PRO A 458 14.04 18.00 -10.72
CA PRO A 458 14.65 17.17 -11.79
C PRO A 458 16.18 17.09 -11.73
N ALA A 459 16.85 18.10 -11.17
CA ALA A 459 18.30 18.10 -10.96
C ALA A 459 18.80 16.96 -10.05
N LEU A 460 17.90 16.35 -9.25
CA LEU A 460 18.22 15.18 -8.41
C LEU A 460 18.14 13.84 -9.17
N SER A 461 17.90 13.86 -10.49
CA SER A 461 17.79 12.65 -11.33
C SER A 461 18.99 11.69 -11.18
N PRO A 462 20.26 12.10 -11.05
CA PRO A 462 21.38 11.17 -10.83
C PRO A 462 21.24 10.39 -9.52
N ILE A 463 20.73 11.03 -8.47
CA ILE A 463 20.49 10.38 -7.16
C ILE A 463 19.32 9.37 -7.29
N LYS A 464 18.27 9.74 -8.01
CA LYS A 464 17.14 8.83 -8.31
C LYS A 464 17.64 7.56 -8.99
N VAL A 465 18.46 7.69 -10.07
CA VAL A 465 19.03 6.54 -10.78
C VAL A 465 19.91 5.67 -9.87
N ALA A 466 20.71 6.29 -9.00
CA ALA A 466 21.51 5.56 -8.01
C ALA A 466 20.63 4.78 -7.04
N LEU A 467 19.50 5.34 -6.59
CA LEU A 467 18.54 4.65 -5.72
C LEU A 467 17.77 3.53 -6.45
N GLU A 468 17.45 3.71 -7.72
CA GLU A 468 16.89 2.65 -8.57
C GLU A 468 17.86 1.46 -8.68
N ALA A 469 19.12 1.74 -9.00
CA ALA A 469 20.18 0.74 -9.05
C ALA A 469 20.36 0.04 -7.68
N PHE A 470 20.38 0.81 -6.59
CA PHE A 470 20.43 0.27 -5.23
C PHE A 470 19.25 -0.68 -4.94
N ALA A 471 18.02 -0.31 -5.30
CA ALA A 471 16.83 -1.11 -5.06
C ALA A 471 16.90 -2.45 -5.83
N VAL A 472 17.35 -2.43 -7.10
CA VAL A 472 17.56 -3.63 -7.91
C VAL A 472 18.65 -4.52 -7.30
N ILE A 473 19.80 -3.93 -6.96
CA ILE A 473 20.91 -4.66 -6.33
C ILE A 473 20.45 -5.27 -5.00
N LEU A 474 19.74 -4.52 -4.17
CA LEU A 474 19.22 -5.01 -2.90
C LEU A 474 18.24 -6.17 -3.12
N SER A 475 17.31 -6.07 -4.06
CA SER A 475 16.36 -7.13 -4.39
C SER A 475 17.07 -8.45 -4.74
N VAL A 476 18.17 -8.37 -5.48
CA VAL A 476 19.00 -9.54 -5.81
C VAL A 476 19.85 -9.98 -4.62
N LEU A 477 20.49 -9.04 -3.91
CA LEU A 477 21.40 -9.33 -2.79
C LEU A 477 20.70 -10.11 -1.68
N VAL A 478 19.44 -9.77 -1.37
CA VAL A 478 18.67 -10.48 -0.33
C VAL A 478 18.39 -11.94 -0.63
N ALA A 479 18.56 -12.39 -1.88
CA ALA A 479 18.56 -13.81 -2.20
C ALA A 479 19.81 -14.54 -1.68
N PHE A 480 20.97 -13.87 -1.70
CA PHE A 480 22.28 -14.47 -1.37
C PHE A 480 22.73 -14.15 0.06
N ARG A 481 22.20 -13.11 0.69
CA ARG A 481 22.58 -12.63 2.02
C ARG A 481 21.36 -12.33 2.89
N PRO A 482 21.42 -12.58 4.22
CA PRO A 482 22.49 -13.32 4.93
C PRO A 482 22.51 -14.80 4.52
N ARG A 483 23.67 -15.45 4.66
CA ARG A 483 23.81 -16.88 4.42
C ARG A 483 23.18 -17.71 5.54
N GLY A 484 22.75 -18.92 5.20
CA GLY A 484 22.14 -19.87 6.13
C GLY A 484 20.65 -19.64 6.38
N ALA A 485 20.06 -20.43 7.25
CA ALA A 485 18.63 -20.42 7.54
C ALA A 485 18.18 -19.10 8.18
N ARG A 486 17.10 -18.53 7.68
CA ARG A 486 16.51 -17.26 8.11
C ARG A 486 15.24 -17.50 8.91
N THR A 487 15.01 -16.70 9.93
CA THR A 487 13.70 -16.70 10.60
C THR A 487 12.65 -16.02 9.72
N PRO A 488 11.36 -16.32 9.88
CA PRO A 488 10.30 -15.59 9.18
C PRO A 488 10.34 -14.08 9.43
N ALA A 489 10.73 -13.64 10.64
CA ALA A 489 10.92 -12.23 10.97
C ALA A 489 12.06 -11.58 10.15
N GLN A 490 13.18 -12.30 9.91
CA GLN A 490 14.24 -11.81 9.03
C GLN A 490 13.78 -11.72 7.58
N VAL A 491 13.03 -12.71 7.08
CA VAL A 491 12.45 -12.65 5.73
C VAL A 491 11.51 -11.46 5.60
N ALA A 492 10.67 -11.22 6.60
CA ALA A 492 9.79 -10.05 6.63
C ALA A 492 10.58 -8.73 6.63
N ALA A 493 11.65 -8.63 7.43
CA ALA A 493 12.50 -7.45 7.47
C ALA A 493 13.17 -7.17 6.11
N LEU A 494 13.73 -8.20 5.47
CA LEU A 494 14.33 -8.07 4.14
C LEU A 494 13.29 -7.72 3.07
N GLY A 495 12.09 -8.32 3.13
CA GLY A 495 10.99 -7.98 2.24
C GLY A 495 10.52 -6.53 2.41
N ALA A 496 10.36 -6.05 3.65
CA ALA A 496 10.05 -4.64 3.92
C ALA A 496 11.14 -3.71 3.38
N ALA A 497 12.42 -4.05 3.60
CA ALA A 497 13.54 -3.25 3.09
C ALA A 497 13.53 -3.14 1.56
N VAL A 498 13.26 -4.24 0.83
CA VAL A 498 13.17 -4.23 -0.64
C VAL A 498 12.01 -3.38 -1.12
N ILE A 499 10.82 -3.51 -0.50
CA ILE A 499 9.65 -2.70 -0.86
C ILE A 499 9.90 -1.21 -0.60
N ILE A 500 10.50 -0.85 0.54
CA ILE A 500 10.81 0.55 0.85
C ILE A 500 11.88 1.08 -0.11
N ALA A 501 12.91 0.28 -0.43
CA ALA A 501 13.97 0.69 -1.34
C ALA A 501 13.45 1.05 -2.73
N ILE A 502 12.47 0.30 -3.28
CA ILE A 502 11.88 0.61 -4.59
C ILE A 502 10.93 1.82 -4.54
N GLN A 503 10.38 2.13 -3.37
CA GLN A 503 9.52 3.31 -3.20
C GLN A 503 10.31 4.61 -3.12
N LEU A 504 11.58 4.58 -2.68
CA LEU A 504 12.40 5.79 -2.57
C LEU A 504 12.60 6.54 -3.89
N PRO A 505 12.92 5.87 -5.03
CA PRO A 505 13.07 6.55 -6.32
C PRO A 505 11.75 6.74 -7.08
N ALA A 506 10.61 6.34 -6.53
CA ALA A 506 9.33 6.42 -7.23
C ALA A 506 8.99 7.87 -7.61
N LEU A 507 8.57 8.09 -8.86
CA LEU A 507 8.11 9.40 -9.35
C LEU A 507 6.78 9.82 -8.72
N HIS A 508 5.97 8.84 -8.37
CA HIS A 508 4.73 9.02 -7.62
C HIS A 508 4.78 8.20 -6.34
N TRP A 509 4.67 8.86 -5.19
CA TRP A 509 4.58 8.21 -3.89
C TRP A 509 3.39 8.75 -3.11
N PHE A 510 2.59 7.86 -2.53
CA PHE A 510 1.44 8.25 -1.75
C PHE A 510 1.29 7.37 -0.51
N TYR A 511 0.60 7.88 0.52
CA TYR A 511 0.45 7.21 1.82
C TYR A 511 -0.21 5.83 1.73
N LEU A 512 -0.93 5.54 0.66
CA LEU A 512 -1.52 4.23 0.37
C LEU A 512 -0.45 3.13 0.18
N TYR A 513 0.77 3.50 -0.22
CA TYR A 513 1.86 2.54 -0.41
C TYR A 513 2.50 2.07 0.89
N ILE A 514 2.15 2.69 2.03
CA ILE A 514 2.60 2.26 3.37
C ILE A 514 2.06 0.85 3.67
N VAL A 515 0.86 0.52 3.25
CA VAL A 515 0.25 -0.79 3.50
C VAL A 515 1.01 -1.95 2.85
N TRP A 516 1.83 -1.69 1.84
CA TRP A 516 2.62 -2.72 1.16
C TRP A 516 3.72 -3.31 2.04
N PHE A 517 4.35 -2.49 2.89
CA PHE A 517 5.42 -2.91 3.78
C PHE A 517 4.99 -2.99 5.27
N LEU A 518 3.87 -2.39 5.62
CA LEU A 518 3.35 -2.37 7.00
C LEU A 518 3.26 -3.77 7.63
N PRO A 519 2.61 -4.78 7.02
CA PRO A 519 2.50 -6.10 7.64
C PRO A 519 3.88 -6.76 7.83
N LEU A 520 4.82 -6.50 6.91
CA LEU A 520 6.18 -7.03 7.02
C LEU A 520 6.96 -6.38 8.15
N ILE A 521 6.82 -5.07 8.38
CA ILE A 521 7.43 -4.37 9.54
C ILE A 521 6.87 -4.96 10.84
N LEU A 522 5.56 -5.11 10.94
CA LEU A 522 4.93 -5.68 12.13
C LEU A 522 5.43 -7.11 12.42
N ILE A 523 5.54 -7.96 11.39
CA ILE A 523 6.09 -9.32 11.52
C ILE A 523 7.58 -9.28 11.88
N ALA A 524 8.36 -8.41 11.25
CA ALA A 524 9.80 -8.28 11.49
C ALA A 524 10.13 -7.85 12.91
N VAL A 525 9.33 -6.95 13.47
CA VAL A 525 9.56 -6.40 14.82
C VAL A 525 9.00 -7.33 15.88
N LEU A 526 7.76 -7.76 15.76
CA LEU A 526 7.06 -8.50 16.82
C LEU A 526 7.20 -10.02 16.69
N GLY A 527 7.48 -10.51 15.49
CA GLY A 527 7.62 -11.94 15.19
C GLY A 527 8.97 -12.56 15.59
N ALA A 528 9.86 -11.80 16.25
CA ALA A 528 11.12 -12.35 16.74
C ALA A 528 10.87 -13.57 17.65
N GLU A 529 11.59 -14.66 17.38
CA GLU A 529 11.46 -15.90 18.13
C GLU A 529 12.02 -15.69 19.56
N GLY A 530 11.25 -16.11 20.55
CA GLY A 530 11.78 -16.35 21.91
C GLY A 530 12.67 -17.59 21.90
N PRO A 531 13.47 -17.85 22.94
CA PRO A 531 14.20 -19.10 23.09
C PRO A 531 13.20 -20.25 22.95
N ALA A 532 13.57 -21.27 22.17
CA ALA A 532 12.73 -22.45 22.00
C ALA A 532 12.43 -23.00 23.41
N ALA A 533 11.12 -23.17 23.74
CA ALA A 533 10.74 -23.82 24.99
C ALA A 533 11.34 -25.23 24.98
N GLY A 534 12.38 -25.48 25.81
CA GLY A 534 13.09 -26.74 25.87
C GLY A 534 14.54 -26.72 25.38
N ALA A 535 15.09 -25.57 24.93
CA ALA A 535 16.54 -25.48 24.84
C ALA A 535 17.13 -25.59 26.27
N PRO A 536 18.07 -26.51 26.52
CA PRO A 536 18.76 -26.53 27.80
C PRO A 536 19.35 -25.14 28.04
N VAL A 537 19.08 -24.57 29.19
CA VAL A 537 19.84 -23.39 29.64
C VAL A 537 21.27 -23.88 29.70
N GLU A 538 22.14 -23.44 28.77
CA GLU A 538 23.56 -23.56 28.94
C GLU A 538 23.84 -22.88 30.29
N SER A 539 24.02 -23.70 31.32
CA SER A 539 24.52 -23.24 32.60
C SER A 539 25.84 -22.56 32.29
N GLU A 540 25.96 -21.27 32.63
CA GLU A 540 27.24 -20.60 32.69
C GLU A 540 28.24 -21.57 33.39
N PRO A 541 29.41 -21.81 32.81
CA PRO A 541 30.40 -22.62 33.48
C PRO A 541 30.62 -21.97 34.85
N ALA A 542 30.30 -22.74 35.90
CA ALA A 542 30.60 -22.32 37.24
C ALA A 542 32.09 -21.92 37.26
N ALA A 543 32.38 -20.68 37.67
CA ALA A 543 33.74 -20.24 37.87
C ALA A 543 34.39 -21.26 38.83
N GLU A 544 35.34 -22.01 38.32
CA GLU A 544 36.21 -22.86 39.16
C GLU A 544 36.86 -21.94 40.17
N ILE A 545 36.35 -22.01 41.39
CA ILE A 545 37.03 -21.44 42.53
C ILE A 545 38.27 -22.31 42.71
N GLU A 546 39.44 -21.80 42.29
CA GLU A 546 40.74 -22.38 42.65
C GLU A 546 40.77 -22.57 44.15
N ALA A 547 40.70 -23.84 44.58
CA ALA A 547 40.96 -24.22 45.97
C ALA A 547 42.44 -23.95 46.25
N GLY A 548 42.71 -22.87 46.98
CA GLY A 548 44.02 -22.55 47.45
C GLY A 548 44.62 -23.71 48.27
N GLU A 549 45.84 -24.06 47.96
CA GLU A 549 46.70 -25.05 48.72
C GLU A 549 46.68 -24.76 50.22
N PRO A 550 46.57 -25.79 51.07
CA PRO A 550 46.70 -25.62 52.49
C PRO A 550 48.19 -25.39 52.85
N ALA A 551 48.50 -24.28 53.52
CA ALA A 551 49.82 -23.95 54.07
C ALA A 551 50.28 -25.03 55.05
N ALA A 552 51.43 -25.59 54.77
CA ALA A 552 52.11 -26.53 55.64
C ALA A 552 52.51 -25.86 57.00
N VAL A 553 51.95 -26.36 58.09
CA VAL A 553 52.36 -26.00 59.42
C VAL A 553 53.63 -26.78 59.75
N LEU A 554 54.74 -26.08 59.81
CA LEU A 554 56.03 -26.59 60.42
C LEU A 554 55.86 -26.73 61.95
N ALA A 555 55.84 -27.96 62.44
CA ALA A 555 56.03 -28.26 63.84
C ALA A 555 57.54 -28.21 64.15
N GLY A 556 57.99 -27.23 64.86
CA GLY A 556 59.32 -27.18 65.46
C GLY A 556 59.32 -27.80 66.86
N THR A 557 60.14 -28.83 67.02
CA THR A 557 60.44 -29.45 68.29
C THR A 557 61.56 -28.67 69.00
N ALA A 558 61.40 -28.41 70.26
CA ALA A 558 62.32 -28.65 71.37
C ALA A 558 61.70 -28.25 72.69
#